data_0d7bba4d42dd5694c12420addfcd8e4b
#
_entry.id   0d7bba4d42dd5694c12420addfcd8e4b
#
_cell.length_a   1.000
_cell.length_b   1.000
_cell.length_c   1.000
_cell.angle_alpha   90.00
_cell.angle_beta   90.00
_cell.angle_gamma   90.00
#
_symmetry.space_group_name_H-M   'P 1'
#
loop_
_entity.id
_entity.type
_entity.pdbx_description
1 polymer ?
#
loop_
_entity_poly.entity_id
_entity_poly.type
_entity_poly.pdbx_seq_one_letter_code
_entity_poly.pdbx_strand_id
1 'polypeptide(L)'
;DREVEIVRMRVPEASEVLARQVAGAVEALRAINLYKPPGVAETIDWAAALGRLGISEIDETVLDRTLGTVLKYREDHSRVRDHGIAGVVQQAFDRGLLHG
;
A
#
# COMPACT_ATOMS: atom_id res chain seq x y z
N ASP A 1 11.03 1.35 10.50
CA ASP A 1 9.61 1.69 10.44
C ASP A 1 8.78 0.57 11.03
N ARG A 2 7.97 0.90 12.02
CA ARG A 2 7.19 -0.09 12.76
C ARG A 2 6.18 -0.83 11.88
N GLU A 3 5.54 -0.13 10.94
CA GLU A 3 4.55 -0.76 10.07
C GLU A 3 5.20 -1.76 9.11
N VAL A 4 6.40 -1.46 8.62
CA VAL A 4 7.17 -2.39 7.82
C VAL A 4 7.47 -3.66 8.61
N GLU A 5 7.88 -3.51 9.87
CA GLU A 5 8.17 -4.66 10.73
C GLU A 5 6.93 -5.51 10.96
N ILE A 6 5.78 -4.88 11.20
CA ILE A 6 4.52 -5.59 11.41
C ILE A 6 4.14 -6.37 10.15
N VAL A 7 4.24 -5.74 8.99
CA VAL A 7 3.92 -6.40 7.71
C VAL A 7 4.83 -7.61 7.51
N ARG A 8 6.12 -7.46 7.73
CA ARG A 8 7.06 -8.57 7.53
C ARG A 8 6.82 -9.72 8.48
N MET A 9 6.43 -9.40 9.72
CA MET A 9 6.13 -10.42 10.71
C MET A 9 4.84 -11.19 10.36
N ARG A 10 3.81 -10.47 9.93
CA ARG A 10 2.50 -11.06 9.67
C ARG A 10 2.37 -11.64 8.27
N VAL A 11 3.21 -11.19 7.33
CA VAL A 11 3.19 -11.63 5.92
C VAL A 11 4.61 -12.03 5.53
N PRO A 12 5.08 -13.21 5.98
CA PRO A 12 6.47 -13.63 5.72
C PRO A 12 6.78 -13.78 4.24
N GLU A 13 5.77 -14.03 3.39
CA GLU A 13 5.95 -14.16 1.95
C GLU A 13 6.22 -12.82 1.25
N ALA A 14 5.94 -11.69 1.91
CA ALA A 14 6.26 -10.39 1.33
C ALA A 14 7.75 -10.09 1.50
N SER A 15 8.39 -9.69 0.39
CA SER A 15 9.78 -9.27 0.45
C SER A 15 9.91 -7.97 1.27
N GLU A 16 11.12 -7.66 1.68
CA GLU A 16 11.37 -6.40 2.39
C GLU A 16 11.01 -5.20 1.51
N VAL A 17 11.35 -5.26 0.22
CA VAL A 17 11.02 -4.17 -0.71
C VAL A 17 9.51 -3.99 -0.79
N LEU A 18 8.77 -5.08 -0.96
CA LEU A 18 7.31 -5.00 -1.03
C LEU A 18 6.72 -4.44 0.27
N ALA A 19 7.20 -4.91 1.42
CA ALA A 19 6.72 -4.43 2.71
C ALA A 19 6.93 -2.93 2.86
N ARG A 20 8.10 -2.42 2.43
CA ARG A 20 8.39 -0.99 2.47
C ARG A 20 7.50 -0.21 1.50
N GLN A 21 7.24 -0.75 0.32
CA GLN A 21 6.37 -0.10 -0.65
C GLN A 21 4.93 -0.05 -0.14
N VAL A 22 4.44 -1.12 0.46
CA VAL A 22 3.11 -1.15 1.06
C VAL A 22 3.00 -0.07 2.13
N ALA A 23 3.98 0.01 3.03
CA ALA A 23 3.98 1.01 4.09
C ALA A 23 4.02 2.44 3.51
N GLY A 24 4.81 2.67 2.47
CA GLY A 24 4.91 3.97 1.82
C GLY A 24 3.60 4.36 1.13
N ALA A 25 2.97 3.42 0.43
CA ALA A 25 1.69 3.67 -0.22
C ALA A 25 0.60 3.96 0.81
N VAL A 26 0.54 3.20 1.89
CA VAL A 26 -0.45 3.42 2.95
C VAL A 26 -0.23 4.79 3.61
N GLU A 27 1.02 5.17 3.84
CA GLU A 27 1.31 6.50 4.37
C GLU A 27 0.78 7.60 3.45
N ALA A 28 0.99 7.44 2.13
CA ALA A 28 0.48 8.38 1.15
C ALA A 28 -1.05 8.43 1.16
N LEU A 29 -1.70 7.27 1.25
CA LEU A 29 -3.15 7.19 1.30
C LEU A 29 -3.71 7.87 2.56
N ARG A 30 -3.03 7.73 3.69
CA ARG A 30 -3.45 8.38 4.94
C ARG A 30 -3.32 9.90 4.88
N ALA A 31 -2.47 10.41 4.00
CA ALA A 31 -2.29 11.85 3.82
C ALA A 31 -3.36 12.47 2.92
N ILE A 32 -4.12 11.65 2.18
CA ILE A 32 -5.25 12.11 1.39
C ILE A 32 -6.46 12.20 2.32
N ASN A 33 -7.33 13.15 2.08
CA ASN A 33 -8.55 13.32 2.89
C ASN A 33 -9.59 12.26 2.49
N LEU A 34 -9.41 11.03 2.99
CA LEU A 34 -10.31 9.93 2.71
C LEU A 34 -11.37 9.80 3.81
N TYR A 35 -12.52 9.24 3.44
CA TYR A 35 -13.58 8.95 4.40
C TYR A 35 -13.10 7.96 5.45
N LYS A 36 -12.42 6.89 4.99
CA LYS A 36 -11.84 5.90 5.90
C LYS A 36 -10.42 5.54 5.45
N PRO A 37 -9.40 6.22 5.99
CA PRO A 37 -8.01 5.85 5.69
C PRO A 37 -7.70 4.42 6.12
N PRO A 38 -6.76 3.74 5.45
CA PRO A 38 -6.44 2.36 5.81
C PRO A 38 -5.71 2.28 7.14
N GLY A 39 -6.14 1.34 7.98
CA GLY A 39 -5.47 1.05 9.23
C GLY A 39 -4.45 -0.07 9.05
N VAL A 40 -3.91 -0.54 10.19
CA VAL A 40 -2.90 -1.61 10.18
C VAL A 40 -3.47 -2.91 9.62
N ALA A 41 -4.71 -3.25 9.98
CA ALA A 41 -5.35 -4.47 9.49
C ALA A 41 -5.45 -4.47 7.95
N GLU A 42 -5.89 -3.36 7.36
CA GLU A 42 -5.99 -3.24 5.92
C GLU A 42 -4.60 -3.28 5.25
N THR A 43 -3.60 -2.72 5.90
CA THR A 43 -2.21 -2.78 5.42
C THR A 43 -1.73 -4.23 5.33
N ILE A 44 -1.97 -5.01 6.38
CA ILE A 44 -1.59 -6.42 6.42
C ILE A 44 -2.34 -7.22 5.35
N ASP A 45 -3.64 -7.02 5.24
CA ASP A 45 -4.47 -7.72 4.27
C ASP A 45 -4.03 -7.42 2.84
N TRP A 46 -3.69 -6.16 2.57
CA TRP A 46 -3.22 -5.76 1.25
C TRP A 46 -1.87 -6.41 0.92
N ALA A 47 -0.92 -6.36 1.86
CA ALA A 47 0.38 -7.00 1.67
C ALA A 47 0.23 -8.50 1.42
N ALA A 48 -0.66 -9.16 2.17
CA ALA A 48 -0.92 -10.59 1.98
C ALA A 48 -1.50 -10.88 0.60
N ALA A 49 -2.45 -10.06 0.15
CA ALA A 49 -3.04 -10.22 -1.18
C ALA A 49 -1.99 -10.05 -2.28
N LEU A 50 -1.14 -9.02 -2.16
CA LEU A 50 -0.08 -8.78 -3.14
C LEU A 50 0.92 -9.94 -3.16
N GLY A 51 1.27 -10.47 -2.00
CA GLY A 51 2.15 -11.62 -1.88
C GLY A 51 1.58 -12.85 -2.57
N ARG A 52 0.29 -13.13 -2.35
CA ARG A 52 -0.39 -14.28 -2.99
C ARG A 52 -0.46 -14.13 -4.50
N LEU A 53 -0.54 -12.90 -5.00
CA LEU A 53 -0.57 -12.65 -6.44
C LEU A 53 0.82 -12.67 -7.07
N GLY A 54 1.86 -12.87 -6.28
CA GLY A 54 3.22 -12.87 -6.78
C GLY A 54 3.74 -11.49 -7.15
N ILE A 55 3.13 -10.44 -6.62
CA ILE A 55 3.54 -9.07 -6.89
C ILE A 55 4.77 -8.74 -6.05
N SER A 56 5.83 -8.29 -6.71
CA SER A 56 7.08 -7.92 -6.01
C SER A 56 7.24 -6.42 -5.86
N GLU A 57 6.53 -5.63 -6.67
CA GLU A 57 6.58 -4.18 -6.62
C GLU A 57 5.21 -3.58 -6.93
N ILE A 58 4.92 -2.43 -6.33
CA ILE A 58 3.66 -1.74 -6.56
C ILE A 58 3.86 -0.72 -7.69
N ASP A 59 3.11 -0.90 -8.78
CA ASP A 59 3.03 0.08 -9.86
C ASP A 59 1.61 0.65 -9.92
N GLU A 60 1.36 1.55 -10.87
CA GLU A 60 0.05 2.20 -10.98
C GLU A 60 -1.07 1.20 -11.25
N THR A 61 -0.81 0.21 -12.09
CA THR A 61 -1.82 -0.82 -12.41
C THR A 61 -2.15 -1.65 -11.17
N VAL A 62 -1.13 -2.07 -10.44
CA VAL A 62 -1.31 -2.87 -9.22
C VAL A 62 -2.11 -2.07 -8.19
N LEU A 63 -1.74 -0.82 -7.95
CA LEU A 63 -2.45 0.00 -6.98
C LEU A 63 -3.91 0.19 -7.40
N ASP A 64 -4.14 0.57 -8.64
CA ASP A 64 -5.50 0.82 -9.14
C ASP A 64 -6.38 -0.42 -9.01
N ARG A 65 -5.85 -1.59 -9.37
CA ARG A 65 -6.62 -2.84 -9.33
C ARG A 65 -6.87 -3.35 -7.92
N THR A 66 -6.04 -2.98 -6.96
CA THR A 66 -6.15 -3.49 -5.60
C THR A 66 -6.69 -2.47 -4.60
N LEU A 67 -7.16 -1.31 -5.07
CA LEU A 67 -7.75 -0.31 -4.17
C LEU A 67 -8.87 -0.89 -3.31
N GLY A 68 -9.67 -1.80 -3.86
CA GLY A 68 -10.76 -2.42 -3.12
C GLY A 68 -10.32 -3.30 -1.96
N THR A 69 -9.06 -3.73 -1.94
CA THR A 69 -8.51 -4.50 -0.83
C THR A 69 -8.07 -3.60 0.32
N VAL A 70 -7.52 -2.41 -0.02
CA VAL A 70 -6.94 -1.53 1.00
C VAL A 70 -7.92 -0.45 1.46
N LEU A 71 -8.91 -0.08 0.64
CA LEU A 71 -9.91 0.94 0.97
C LEU A 71 -11.31 0.34 0.90
N LYS A 72 -12.09 0.53 1.97
CA LYS A 72 -13.43 -0.09 2.09
C LYS A 72 -14.50 0.61 1.27
N TYR A 73 -14.35 1.91 1.01
CA TYR A 73 -15.41 2.69 0.39
C TYR A 73 -15.05 3.09 -1.02
N ARG A 74 -16.04 2.92 -1.91
CA ARG A 74 -15.86 3.24 -3.34
C ARG A 74 -15.56 4.73 -3.55
N GLU A 75 -16.14 5.57 -2.71
CA GLU A 75 -15.90 7.02 -2.77
C GLU A 75 -14.41 7.33 -2.53
N ASP A 76 -13.76 6.55 -1.68
CA ASP A 76 -12.34 6.74 -1.41
C ASP A 76 -11.48 6.29 -2.60
N HIS A 77 -11.94 5.25 -3.33
CA HIS A 77 -11.24 4.86 -4.57
C HIS A 77 -11.23 6.03 -5.57
N SER A 78 -12.37 6.70 -5.72
CA SER A 78 -12.48 7.86 -6.62
C SER A 78 -11.59 9.00 -6.14
N ARG A 79 -11.53 9.25 -4.84
CA ARG A 79 -10.68 10.30 -4.29
C ARG A 79 -9.20 10.03 -4.55
N VAL A 80 -8.77 8.79 -4.43
CA VAL A 80 -7.38 8.43 -4.72
C VAL A 80 -7.08 8.67 -6.20
N ARG A 81 -7.99 8.24 -7.09
CA ARG A 81 -7.80 8.45 -8.53
C ARG A 81 -7.76 9.95 -8.87
N ASP A 82 -8.63 10.74 -8.26
CA ASP A 82 -8.65 12.19 -8.48
C ASP A 82 -7.40 12.87 -7.93
N HIS A 83 -6.89 12.40 -6.80
CA HIS A 83 -5.65 12.92 -6.22
C HIS A 83 -4.45 12.57 -7.10
N GLY A 84 -4.45 11.39 -7.69
CA GLY A 84 -3.39 10.93 -8.57
C GLY A 84 -2.71 9.68 -8.05
N ILE A 85 -2.94 8.57 -8.74
CA ILE A 85 -2.34 7.28 -8.40
C ILE A 85 -0.82 7.34 -8.48
N ALA A 86 -0.28 8.08 -9.47
CA ALA A 86 1.16 8.18 -9.67
C ALA A 86 1.90 8.70 -8.44
N GLY A 87 1.32 9.66 -7.72
CA GLY A 87 1.95 10.20 -6.50
C GLY A 87 2.04 9.18 -5.39
N VAL A 88 1.02 8.36 -5.22
CA VAL A 88 1.02 7.30 -4.22
C VAL A 88 2.08 6.25 -4.58
N VAL A 89 2.14 5.86 -5.85
CA VAL A 89 3.13 4.89 -6.33
C VAL A 89 4.54 5.44 -6.17
N GLN A 90 4.75 6.72 -6.44
CA GLN A 90 6.07 7.34 -6.28
C GLN A 90 6.53 7.28 -4.82
N GLN A 91 5.64 7.57 -3.88
CA GLN A 91 5.98 7.48 -2.46
C GLN A 91 6.29 6.05 -2.04
N ALA A 92 5.52 5.08 -2.58
CA ALA A 92 5.79 3.66 -2.34
C ALA A 92 7.18 3.28 -2.86
N PHE A 93 7.49 3.71 -4.08
CA PHE A 93 8.79 3.43 -4.69
C PHE A 93 9.94 4.01 -3.87
N ASP A 94 9.80 5.27 -3.44
CA ASP A 94 10.82 5.95 -2.65
C ASP A 94 11.08 5.20 -1.35
N ARG A 95 10.02 4.73 -0.67
CA ARG A 95 10.17 3.96 0.57
C ARG A 95 10.87 2.63 0.31
N GLY A 96 10.62 2.01 -0.83
CA GLY A 96 11.27 0.77 -1.21
C GLY A 96 12.78 0.90 -1.37
N LEU A 97 13.26 2.10 -1.69
CA LEU A 97 14.69 2.38 -1.85
C LEU A 97 15.40 2.66 -0.52
N LEU A 98 14.65 2.98 0.53
CA LEU A 98 15.21 3.31 1.83
C LEU A 98 15.57 2.04 2.58
N HIS A 99 16.87 1.75 2.61
CA HIS A 99 17.38 0.55 3.27
C HIS A 99 17.84 0.91 4.67
N GLY A 100 17.04 0.79 5.53
CA GLY A 100 17.53 1.13 6.77
C GLY A 100 17.20 1.45 7.81
#